data_092ecbb5d6cf9d36c5b71d3b0e9970ca
#
_entry.id   092ecbb5d6cf9d36c5b71d3b0e9970ca
#
_cell.length_a   1.000
_cell.length_b   1.000
_cell.length_c   1.000
_cell.angle_alpha   90.00
_cell.angle_beta   90.00
_cell.angle_gamma   90.00
#
_symmetry.space_group_name_H-M   'P 1'
#
loop_
_entity.id
_entity.type
_entity.pdbx_description
1 polymer ?
#
loop_
_entity_poly.entity_id
_entity_poly.type
_entity_poly.pdbx_seq_one_letter_code
_entity_poly.pdbx_strand_id
1 'polypeptide(L)'
;MTDTGIKYTLAIISISNKINDSGCADTISKLTEHEGWDVKYRACVPFDDEKIKRELLYCADELRVQLVLTLGGTGFAERDTVPEVTLSVTEREVPGIAEAMRAAGMLQTPMACLSRGRAGLRKRTLIVNLPGREKSATENLTAVLVPLRHAGQMLSGI
;
A
#
# COMPACT_ATOMS: atom_id res chain seq x y z
N MET A 1 10.44 -17.12 15.70
CA MET A 1 10.22 -17.03 14.24
C MET A 1 11.48 -17.48 13.54
N THR A 2 11.39 -18.52 12.76
CA THR A 2 12.50 -18.90 11.89
C THR A 2 12.60 -17.88 10.77
N ASP A 3 13.69 -17.14 10.75
CA ASP A 3 14.07 -16.35 9.60
C ASP A 3 14.37 -17.33 8.46
N THR A 4 13.41 -17.48 7.56
CA THR A 4 13.54 -18.40 6.42
C THR A 4 14.44 -17.83 5.33
N GLY A 5 14.99 -16.63 5.50
CA GLY A 5 15.76 -15.92 4.48
C GLY A 5 14.96 -15.54 3.23
N ILE A 6 13.67 -15.86 3.19
CA ILE A 6 12.79 -15.53 2.07
C ILE A 6 12.33 -14.09 2.20
N LYS A 7 12.66 -13.28 1.19
CA LYS A 7 12.17 -11.91 1.07
C LYS A 7 11.03 -11.86 0.06
N TYR A 8 9.96 -11.17 0.44
CA TYR A 8 8.84 -10.90 -0.45
C TYR A 8 9.05 -9.55 -1.12
N THR A 9 8.55 -9.40 -2.33
CA THR A 9 8.79 -8.22 -3.16
C THR A 9 7.70 -7.18 -2.99
N LEU A 10 8.10 -5.92 -3.01
CA LEU A 10 7.25 -4.77 -2.70
C LEU A 10 7.51 -3.63 -3.67
N ALA A 11 6.46 -2.91 -4.04
CA ALA A 11 6.54 -1.63 -4.73
C ALA A 11 5.83 -0.54 -3.91
N ILE A 12 6.32 0.67 -3.96
CA ILE A 12 5.76 1.83 -3.28
C ILE A 12 5.40 2.89 -4.32
N ILE A 13 4.15 3.28 -4.38
CA ILE A 13 3.63 4.30 -5.30
C ILE A 13 3.10 5.48 -4.49
N SER A 14 3.83 6.59 -4.53
CA SER A 14 3.39 7.85 -3.91
C SER A 14 2.51 8.62 -4.87
N ILE A 15 1.39 9.12 -4.38
CA ILE A 15 0.49 9.98 -5.15
C ILE A 15 0.63 11.40 -4.61
N SER A 16 1.27 12.27 -5.38
CA SER A 16 1.54 13.65 -5.01
C SER A 16 1.79 14.50 -6.25
N ASN A 17 1.31 15.75 -6.23
CA ASN A 17 1.61 16.73 -7.26
C ASN A 17 2.96 17.45 -7.03
N LYS A 18 3.63 17.16 -5.91
CA LYS A 18 4.95 17.71 -5.61
C LYS A 18 6.03 16.86 -6.25
N ILE A 19 6.93 17.50 -6.97
CA ILE A 19 8.12 16.84 -7.53
C ILE A 19 9.06 16.46 -6.37
N ASN A 20 9.53 15.22 -6.35
CA ASN A 20 10.46 14.68 -5.34
C ASN A 20 9.89 14.63 -3.91
N ASP A 21 8.59 14.39 -3.77
CA ASP A 21 7.97 14.13 -2.47
C ASP A 21 8.27 12.68 -2.04
N SER A 22 9.44 12.48 -1.45
CA SER A 22 9.96 11.15 -1.10
C SER A 22 9.94 10.84 0.40
N GLY A 23 9.67 11.83 1.26
CA GLY A 23 9.81 11.67 2.71
C GLY A 23 9.02 10.51 3.30
N CYS A 24 7.73 10.44 3.02
CA CYS A 24 6.86 9.35 3.48
C CYS A 24 7.31 8.01 2.86
N ALA A 25 7.60 7.99 1.56
CA ALA A 25 8.06 6.80 0.87
C ALA A 25 9.39 6.28 1.42
N ASP A 26 10.31 7.18 1.79
CA ASP A 26 11.59 6.79 2.40
C ASP A 26 11.36 6.09 3.75
N THR A 27 10.49 6.62 4.58
CA THR A 27 10.16 6.04 5.88
C THR A 27 9.49 4.67 5.71
N ILE A 28 8.52 4.56 4.81
CA ILE A 28 7.82 3.29 4.53
C ILE A 28 8.77 2.26 3.94
N SER A 29 9.67 2.68 3.05
CA SER A 29 10.69 1.80 2.48
C SER A 29 11.60 1.21 3.56
N LYS A 30 12.12 2.06 4.47
CA LYS A 30 12.97 1.62 5.57
C LYS A 30 12.24 0.67 6.52
N LEU A 31 10.98 0.98 6.86
CA LEU A 31 10.18 0.14 7.74
C LEU A 31 9.93 -1.24 7.12
N THR A 32 9.57 -1.30 5.85
CA THR A 32 9.32 -2.56 5.16
C THR A 32 10.59 -3.37 4.95
N GLU A 33 11.71 -2.73 4.61
CA GLU A 33 13.01 -3.40 4.49
C GLU A 33 13.46 -4.00 5.81
N HIS A 34 13.28 -3.28 6.92
CA HIS A 34 13.57 -3.80 8.27
C HIS A 34 12.75 -5.04 8.59
N GLU A 35 11.52 -5.13 8.09
CA GLU A 35 10.62 -6.28 8.26
C GLU A 35 10.87 -7.40 7.22
N GLY A 36 11.91 -7.30 6.42
CA GLY A 36 12.34 -8.35 5.50
C GLY A 36 11.69 -8.30 4.12
N TRP A 37 11.08 -7.16 3.73
CA TRP A 37 10.60 -6.96 2.38
C TRP A 37 11.71 -6.44 1.47
N ASP A 38 11.63 -6.79 0.19
CA ASP A 38 12.55 -6.32 -0.85
C ASP A 38 11.82 -5.30 -1.72
N VAL A 39 12.16 -4.02 -1.55
CA VAL A 39 11.55 -2.92 -2.30
C VAL A 39 12.15 -2.88 -3.69
N LYS A 40 11.42 -3.39 -4.68
CA LYS A 40 11.86 -3.50 -6.08
C LYS A 40 11.62 -2.24 -6.90
N TYR A 41 10.64 -1.43 -6.52
CA TYR A 41 10.23 -0.30 -7.32
C TYR A 41 9.60 0.78 -6.46
N ARG A 42 9.90 2.02 -6.81
CA ARG A 42 9.28 3.19 -6.20
C ARG A 42 8.96 4.19 -7.31
N ALA A 43 7.77 4.77 -7.27
CA ALA A 43 7.37 5.83 -8.19
C ALA A 43 6.57 6.90 -7.45
N CYS A 44 6.60 8.11 -7.98
CA CYS A 44 5.75 9.21 -7.55
C CYS A 44 4.95 9.66 -8.76
N VAL A 45 3.62 9.64 -8.64
CA VAL A 45 2.72 10.03 -9.72
C VAL A 45 1.77 11.14 -9.24
N PRO A 46 1.35 12.04 -10.14
CA PRO A 46 0.36 13.06 -9.78
C PRO A 46 -1.02 12.46 -9.53
N PHE A 47 -1.94 13.28 -9.02
CA PHE A 47 -3.34 12.91 -8.88
C PHE A 47 -4.01 12.85 -10.27
N ASP A 48 -3.81 11.72 -10.95
CA ASP A 48 -4.31 11.43 -12.28
C ASP A 48 -4.64 9.93 -12.36
N ASP A 49 -5.92 9.61 -12.51
CA ASP A 49 -6.42 8.24 -12.44
C ASP A 49 -5.71 7.30 -13.43
N GLU A 50 -5.49 7.75 -14.66
CA GLU A 50 -4.84 6.91 -15.69
C GLU A 50 -3.38 6.64 -15.36
N LYS A 51 -2.68 7.63 -14.81
CA LYS A 51 -1.27 7.46 -14.40
C LYS A 51 -1.15 6.55 -13.18
N ILE A 52 -2.04 6.70 -12.20
CA ILE A 52 -2.10 5.83 -11.02
C ILE A 52 -2.39 4.40 -11.48
N LYS A 53 -3.41 4.21 -12.30
CA LYS A 53 -3.79 2.91 -12.84
C LYS A 53 -2.63 2.24 -13.58
N ARG A 54 -1.92 2.98 -14.42
CA ARG A 54 -0.76 2.47 -15.17
C ARG A 54 0.32 1.93 -14.25
N GLU A 55 0.63 2.64 -13.18
CA GLU A 55 1.63 2.19 -12.20
C GLU A 55 1.18 0.94 -11.46
N LEU A 56 -0.08 0.87 -11.06
CA LEU A 56 -0.60 -0.33 -10.38
C LEU A 56 -0.57 -1.55 -11.30
N LEU A 57 -0.96 -1.39 -12.55
CA LEU A 57 -0.90 -2.48 -13.55
C LEU A 57 0.53 -2.89 -13.83
N TYR A 58 1.46 -1.94 -13.94
CA TYR A 58 2.88 -2.23 -14.13
C TYR A 58 3.44 -3.07 -12.98
N CYS A 59 3.16 -2.68 -11.75
CA CYS A 59 3.62 -3.40 -10.57
C CYS A 59 3.07 -4.83 -10.49
N ALA A 60 1.80 -5.00 -10.81
CA ALA A 60 1.14 -6.32 -10.71
C ALA A 60 1.40 -7.22 -11.92
N ASP A 61 1.36 -6.68 -13.13
CA ASP A 61 1.38 -7.48 -14.36
C ASP A 61 2.80 -7.67 -14.92
N GLU A 62 3.65 -6.65 -14.83
CA GLU A 62 5.02 -6.69 -15.36
C GLU A 62 6.05 -7.04 -14.28
N LEU A 63 6.11 -6.27 -13.20
CA LEU A 63 7.04 -6.52 -12.09
C LEU A 63 6.63 -7.73 -11.25
N ARG A 64 5.35 -8.00 -11.16
CA ARG A 64 4.79 -9.13 -10.41
C ARG A 64 5.23 -9.14 -8.95
N VAL A 65 5.26 -7.98 -8.33
CA VAL A 65 5.53 -7.87 -6.89
C VAL A 65 4.37 -8.46 -6.09
N GLN A 66 4.64 -8.94 -4.90
CA GLN A 66 3.60 -9.51 -4.02
C GLN A 66 2.80 -8.44 -3.31
N LEU A 67 3.39 -7.26 -3.06
CA LEU A 67 2.71 -6.17 -2.37
C LEU A 67 2.96 -4.84 -3.08
N VAL A 68 1.90 -4.05 -3.24
CA VAL A 68 2.00 -2.65 -3.64
C VAL A 68 1.39 -1.80 -2.52
N LEU A 69 2.15 -0.85 -2.02
CA LEU A 69 1.67 0.16 -1.08
C LEU A 69 1.51 1.48 -1.82
N THR A 70 0.32 2.04 -1.82
CA THR A 70 0.09 3.39 -2.31
C THR A 70 0.09 4.37 -1.14
N LEU A 71 0.60 5.58 -1.34
CA LEU A 71 0.70 6.61 -0.32
C LEU A 71 -0.04 7.85 -0.79
N GLY A 72 -1.17 8.15 -0.16
CA GLY A 72 -1.98 9.33 -0.46
C GLY A 72 -3.25 9.04 -1.24
N GLY A 73 -4.06 10.08 -1.45
CA GLY A 73 -5.27 10.02 -2.25
C GLY A 73 -6.43 9.25 -1.63
N THR A 74 -6.48 9.13 -0.30
CA THR A 74 -7.50 8.34 0.42
C THR A 74 -8.53 9.20 1.17
N GLY A 75 -8.51 10.51 0.99
CA GLY A 75 -9.38 11.44 1.70
C GLY A 75 -10.66 11.80 0.95
N PHE A 76 -11.18 13.01 1.19
CA PHE A 76 -12.47 13.48 0.70
C PHE A 76 -12.38 14.52 -0.42
N ALA A 77 -11.18 14.93 -0.83
CA ALA A 77 -11.04 15.84 -1.97
C ALA A 77 -11.46 15.13 -3.27
N GLU A 78 -11.93 15.89 -4.25
CA GLU A 78 -12.33 15.31 -5.55
C GLU A 78 -11.19 14.54 -6.22
N ARG A 79 -9.95 14.97 -6.00
CA ARG A 79 -8.76 14.31 -6.52
C ARG A 79 -8.37 13.02 -5.78
N ASP A 80 -8.97 12.77 -4.61
CA ASP A 80 -8.67 11.59 -3.79
C ASP A 80 -9.43 10.38 -4.33
N THR A 81 -8.91 9.77 -5.38
CA THR A 81 -9.54 8.68 -6.13
C THR A 81 -8.76 7.36 -6.08
N VAL A 82 -7.70 7.31 -5.27
CA VAL A 82 -6.83 6.11 -5.22
C VAL A 82 -7.60 4.85 -4.83
N PRO A 83 -8.53 4.87 -3.86
CA PRO A 83 -9.31 3.68 -3.55
C PRO A 83 -10.14 3.16 -4.74
N GLU A 84 -10.77 4.07 -5.50
CA GLU A 84 -11.57 3.73 -6.67
C GLU A 84 -10.70 3.16 -7.79
N VAL A 85 -9.53 3.76 -8.05
CA VAL A 85 -8.59 3.24 -9.04
C VAL A 85 -8.09 1.85 -8.61
N THR A 86 -7.78 1.67 -7.34
CA THR A 86 -7.35 0.38 -6.79
C THR A 86 -8.42 -0.70 -7.01
N LEU A 87 -9.68 -0.41 -6.70
CA LEU A 87 -10.75 -1.37 -6.91
C LEU A 87 -10.98 -1.66 -8.39
N SER A 88 -10.73 -0.69 -9.28
CA SER A 88 -10.89 -0.87 -10.72
C SER A 88 -9.88 -1.86 -11.33
N VAL A 89 -8.73 -2.06 -10.70
CA VAL A 89 -7.68 -2.96 -11.19
C VAL A 89 -7.57 -4.26 -10.39
N THR A 90 -8.27 -4.39 -9.28
CA THR A 90 -8.27 -5.60 -8.45
C THR A 90 -9.47 -6.48 -8.79
N GLU A 91 -9.29 -7.77 -8.68
CA GLU A 91 -10.31 -8.78 -9.00
C GLU A 91 -11.12 -9.16 -7.77
N ARG A 92 -10.48 -9.10 -6.59
CA ARG A 92 -11.10 -9.46 -5.30
C ARG A 92 -10.65 -8.47 -4.23
N GLU A 93 -11.59 -7.96 -3.46
CA GLU A 93 -11.28 -7.08 -2.33
C GLU A 93 -10.82 -7.88 -1.12
N VAL A 94 -9.91 -7.29 -0.33
CA VAL A 94 -9.45 -7.82 0.96
C VAL A 94 -9.84 -6.81 2.05
N PRO A 95 -11.10 -6.79 2.47
CA PRO A 95 -11.60 -5.71 3.34
C PRO A 95 -10.97 -5.70 4.74
N GLY A 96 -10.55 -6.84 5.25
CA GLY A 96 -9.98 -6.95 6.60
C GLY A 96 -8.70 -6.14 6.82
N ILE A 97 -7.88 -5.95 5.78
CA ILE A 97 -6.67 -5.12 5.87
C ILE A 97 -7.04 -3.66 6.15
N ALA A 98 -7.95 -3.09 5.36
CA ALA A 98 -8.38 -1.71 5.52
C ALA A 98 -9.14 -1.50 6.85
N GLU A 99 -9.96 -2.46 7.25
CA GLU A 99 -10.65 -2.45 8.54
C GLU A 99 -9.65 -2.42 9.71
N ALA A 100 -8.62 -3.27 9.68
CA ALA A 100 -7.59 -3.32 10.71
C ALA A 100 -6.80 -2.02 10.79
N MET A 101 -6.46 -1.42 9.66
CA MET A 101 -5.77 -0.14 9.62
C MET A 101 -6.62 0.99 10.23
N ARG A 102 -7.90 1.06 9.88
CA ARG A 102 -8.82 2.06 10.46
C ARG A 102 -9.04 1.84 11.95
N ALA A 103 -9.20 0.60 12.39
CA ALA A 103 -9.34 0.28 13.81
C ALA A 103 -8.13 0.72 14.63
N ALA A 104 -6.93 0.44 14.14
CA ALA A 104 -5.69 0.89 14.78
C ALA A 104 -5.58 2.41 14.79
N GLY A 105 -5.93 3.05 13.69
CA GLY A 105 -5.94 4.51 13.58
C GLY A 105 -6.92 5.17 14.56
N MET A 106 -8.06 4.56 14.82
CA MET A 106 -9.05 5.06 15.79
C MET A 106 -8.51 5.11 17.22
N LEU A 107 -7.51 4.33 17.56
CA LEU A 107 -6.84 4.40 18.87
C LEU A 107 -5.99 5.68 19.00
N GLN A 108 -5.61 6.30 17.88
CA GLN A 108 -4.80 7.52 17.86
C GLN A 108 -5.67 8.76 17.65
N THR A 109 -6.65 8.69 16.78
CA THR A 109 -7.53 9.81 16.45
C THR A 109 -8.88 9.32 15.93
N PRO A 110 -10.02 9.94 16.35
CA PRO A 110 -11.32 9.58 15.79
C PRO A 110 -11.44 9.88 14.28
N MET A 111 -10.60 10.75 13.74
CA MET A 111 -10.59 11.08 12.31
C MET A 111 -10.14 9.91 11.43
N ALA A 112 -9.52 8.89 11.99
CA ALA A 112 -9.06 7.72 11.24
C ALA A 112 -10.19 7.00 10.51
N CYS A 113 -11.43 7.03 11.02
CA CYS A 113 -12.58 6.41 10.36
C CYS A 113 -12.94 7.08 9.02
N LEU A 114 -12.43 8.27 8.74
CA LEU A 114 -12.68 8.99 7.49
C LEU A 114 -11.77 8.53 6.35
N SER A 115 -10.74 7.74 6.63
CA SER A 115 -9.92 7.15 5.58
C SER A 115 -10.76 6.22 4.72
N ARG A 116 -10.68 6.39 3.40
CA ARG A 116 -11.39 5.56 2.43
C ARG A 116 -10.48 4.50 1.80
N GLY A 117 -9.29 4.29 2.35
CA GLY A 117 -8.33 3.31 1.87
C GLY A 117 -8.91 1.92 1.73
N ARG A 118 -8.50 1.21 0.69
CA ARG A 118 -8.93 -0.14 0.35
C ARG A 118 -7.73 -1.05 0.17
N ALA A 119 -7.98 -2.35 0.16
CA ALA A 119 -7.00 -3.35 -0.20
C ALA A 119 -7.67 -4.41 -1.08
N GLY A 120 -6.93 -4.88 -2.08
CA GLY A 120 -7.46 -5.87 -3.00
C GLY A 120 -6.37 -6.65 -3.72
N LEU A 121 -6.76 -7.77 -4.29
CA LEU A 121 -5.89 -8.68 -5.02
C LEU A 121 -6.07 -8.51 -6.52
N ARG A 122 -4.94 -8.36 -7.21
CA ARG A 122 -4.85 -8.54 -8.65
C ARG A 122 -3.85 -9.65 -8.93
N LYS A 123 -4.33 -10.77 -9.47
CA LYS A 123 -3.49 -11.96 -9.68
C LYS A 123 -2.78 -12.33 -8.36
N ARG A 124 -1.46 -12.30 -8.32
CA ARG A 124 -0.65 -12.59 -7.13
C ARG A 124 -0.10 -11.35 -6.44
N THR A 125 -0.72 -10.20 -6.68
CA THR A 125 -0.34 -8.93 -6.07
C THR A 125 -1.44 -8.43 -5.15
N LEU A 126 -1.09 -8.14 -3.90
CA LEU A 126 -1.94 -7.43 -2.96
C LEU A 126 -1.63 -5.94 -3.06
N ILE A 127 -2.65 -5.12 -3.29
CA ILE A 127 -2.53 -3.66 -3.34
C ILE A 127 -3.20 -3.10 -2.11
N VAL A 128 -2.48 -2.27 -1.34
CA VAL A 128 -2.96 -1.67 -0.09
C VAL A 128 -2.78 -0.16 -0.15
N ASN A 129 -3.86 0.57 0.11
CA ASN A 129 -3.82 2.03 0.16
C ASN A 129 -3.43 2.50 1.57
N LEU A 130 -2.37 3.30 1.67
CA LEU A 130 -1.95 3.97 2.89
C LEU A 130 -2.22 5.48 2.78
N PRO A 131 -2.43 6.18 3.91
CA PRO A 131 -2.54 7.65 3.91
C PRO A 131 -1.26 8.31 3.41
N GLY A 132 -1.38 9.57 2.98
CA GLY A 132 -0.23 10.35 2.51
C GLY A 132 0.64 10.93 3.61
N ARG A 133 0.12 11.09 4.82
CA ARG A 133 0.89 11.61 5.96
C ARG A 133 1.77 10.51 6.54
N GLU A 134 3.03 10.83 6.75
CA GLU A 134 4.03 9.88 7.25
C GLU A 134 3.62 9.20 8.55
N LYS A 135 3.13 9.97 9.52
CA LYS A 135 2.69 9.42 10.82
C LYS A 135 1.55 8.41 10.64
N SER A 136 0.49 8.79 9.92
CA SER A 136 -0.67 7.94 9.70
C SER A 136 -0.32 6.71 8.86
N ALA A 137 0.51 6.88 7.82
CA ALA A 137 0.97 5.78 6.98
C ALA A 137 1.77 4.76 7.81
N THR A 138 2.66 5.23 8.67
CA THR A 138 3.47 4.38 9.57
C THR A 138 2.59 3.63 10.56
N GLU A 139 1.64 4.30 11.19
CA GLU A 139 0.70 3.68 12.14
C GLU A 139 -0.14 2.60 11.46
N ASN A 140 -0.70 2.90 10.29
CA ASN A 140 -1.53 1.98 9.54
C ASN A 140 -0.73 0.74 9.09
N LEU A 141 0.45 0.96 8.53
CA LEU A 141 1.30 -0.14 8.08
C LEU A 141 1.74 -1.02 9.24
N THR A 142 2.17 -0.42 10.35
CA THR A 142 2.60 -1.16 11.55
C THR A 142 1.50 -2.11 12.05
N ALA A 143 0.25 -1.66 12.00
CA ALA A 143 -0.89 -2.47 12.44
C ALA A 143 -1.09 -3.75 11.61
N VAL A 144 -0.63 -3.76 10.37
CA VAL A 144 -0.88 -4.88 9.44
C VAL A 144 0.40 -5.58 8.96
N LEU A 145 1.55 -5.26 9.53
CA LEU A 145 2.83 -5.88 9.12
C LEU A 145 2.81 -7.40 9.22
N VAL A 146 2.30 -7.94 10.32
CA VAL A 146 2.25 -9.40 10.52
C VAL A 146 1.34 -10.07 9.48
N PRO A 147 0.07 -9.66 9.31
CA PRO A 147 -0.76 -10.27 8.26
C PRO A 147 -0.23 -10.02 6.85
N LEU A 148 0.43 -8.89 6.57
CA LEU A 148 1.02 -8.65 5.25
C LEU A 148 2.16 -9.64 4.95
N ARG A 149 2.99 -9.97 5.94
CA ARG A 149 4.04 -10.98 5.77
C ARG A 149 3.44 -12.36 5.44
N HIS A 150 2.37 -12.73 6.13
CA HIS A 150 1.66 -13.98 5.83
C HIS A 150 1.02 -13.94 4.43
N ALA A 151 0.47 -12.79 4.03
CA ALA A 151 -0.05 -12.61 2.68
C ALA A 151 1.06 -12.81 1.62
N GLY A 152 2.24 -12.26 1.86
CA GLY A 152 3.41 -12.48 0.98
C GLY A 152 3.72 -13.96 0.81
N GLN A 153 3.69 -14.72 1.89
CA GLN A 153 3.88 -16.17 1.87
C GLN A 153 2.80 -16.87 1.03
N MET A 154 1.54 -16.55 1.25
CA MET A 154 0.43 -17.13 0.47
C MET A 154 0.54 -16.80 -1.03
N LEU A 155 0.92 -15.57 -1.36
CA LEU A 155 1.03 -15.10 -2.75
C LEU A 155 2.25 -15.67 -3.47
N SER A 156 3.27 -16.10 -2.75
CA SER A 156 4.43 -16.76 -3.33
C SER A 156 4.18 -18.22 -3.71
N GLY A 157 3.08 -18.79 -3.27
CA GLY A 157 2.73 -20.19 -3.52
C GLY A 157 3.49 -21.20 -2.64
N ILE A 158 4.01 -20.73 -1.51
CA ILE A 158 4.74 -21.57 -0.54
C ILE A 158 3.82 -21.94 0.62
#